data_c9345b616b9c84b27bf7471f418c123b
#
_entry.id   c9345b616b9c84b27bf7471f418c123b
#
_cell.length_a   1.000
_cell.length_b   1.000
_cell.length_c   1.000
_cell.angle_alpha   90.00
_cell.angle_beta   90.00
_cell.angle_gamma   90.00
#
_symmetry.space_group_name_H-M   'P 1'
#
loop_
_entity.id
_entity.type
_entity.pdbx_description
1 polymer ?
#
loop_
_entity_poly.entity_id
_entity_poly.type
_entity_poly.pdbx_seq_one_letter_code
_entity_poly.pdbx_strand_id
1 'polypeptide(L)'
;MDRLVECVPNFSEGRDRETLHALIDAVASTAGVALLDHSMDADHHRSVLTFCGSPDAIVEAAFRAVRIATELIDLRTHIGVHPRIGATDVVPFVPIRGMTMQDCVRLAKQLGERVGRELGIPVFLYEYAAGRADHVPLEAVRRGGLDGLAFRMESDPGWIPDFGPPRLHQSAGAIAIGARPPLIAYNVNLCSTEVDQARSIARAVRHSNGGLPFVKAIGVELSSRGMVQVATNLTDYLVTPILTAFQKVKAEATKRGIEVAGSELVGLVPQAALSQAAAASLQLERFDSSQVLETRIVEAMLSKKEPALTLSDFLAAVADAKPTPAGGSVAAFVGALAASLGVMGARLGGQSDRVQRLLELSEQLYRLVQADTEVYRGLMDAYKMPKQHPDRPHAISIALQRATEVPLEITELSCEVAQLLHTLRDGAKPSIHSDLTVGLTIAIAAARAGLVTARTNTNV
;
A
#
# COMPACT_ATOMS: atom_id res chain seq x y z
N MET A 1 -6.47 -7.33 -3.07
CA MET A 1 -6.79 -6.09 -2.34
C MET A 1 -7.68 -5.25 -3.23
N ASP A 2 -8.93 -5.06 -2.84
CA ASP A 2 -9.90 -4.33 -3.67
C ASP A 2 -9.79 -2.81 -3.50
N ARG A 3 -9.14 -2.35 -2.42
CA ARG A 3 -8.90 -0.94 -2.10
C ARG A 3 -7.42 -0.70 -1.84
N LEU A 4 -6.80 0.18 -2.63
CA LEU A 4 -5.37 0.48 -2.58
C LEU A 4 -5.14 1.99 -2.56
N VAL A 5 -4.31 2.43 -1.62
CA VAL A 5 -3.87 3.82 -1.45
C VAL A 5 -2.35 3.86 -1.53
N GLU A 6 -1.82 4.88 -2.16
CA GLU A 6 -0.40 5.23 -2.12
C GLU A 6 -0.17 6.31 -1.06
N CYS A 7 0.97 6.26 -0.39
CA CYS A 7 1.46 7.30 0.51
C CYS A 7 2.91 7.65 0.16
N VAL A 8 3.21 8.95 0.09
CA VAL A 8 4.52 9.45 -0.35
C VAL A 8 5.08 10.46 0.66
N PRO A 9 5.37 10.04 1.92
CA PRO A 9 5.91 10.93 2.91
C PRO A 9 7.32 11.40 2.54
N ASN A 10 7.62 12.64 2.92
CA ASN A 10 8.92 13.24 2.73
C ASN A 10 9.50 13.66 4.09
N PHE A 11 10.75 13.33 4.30
CA PHE A 11 11.45 13.53 5.56
C PHE A 11 12.62 14.49 5.39
N SER A 12 12.88 15.29 6.40
CA SER A 12 14.01 16.24 6.44
C SER A 12 15.30 15.54 6.88
N GLU A 13 15.66 14.48 6.17
CA GLU A 13 16.91 13.75 6.32
C GLU A 13 17.37 13.24 4.94
N GLY A 14 18.59 13.56 4.56
CA GLY A 14 19.12 13.18 3.24
C GLY A 14 20.60 12.79 3.27
N ARG A 15 21.17 12.57 4.46
CA ARG A 15 22.61 12.26 4.65
C ARG A 15 22.86 11.06 5.52
N ASP A 16 22.03 10.87 6.55
CA ASP A 16 22.13 9.72 7.45
C ASP A 16 21.36 8.51 6.91
N ARG A 17 22.11 7.48 6.50
CA ARG A 17 21.56 6.23 5.99
C ARG A 17 20.92 5.38 7.08
N GLU A 18 21.36 5.48 8.33
CA GLU A 18 20.79 4.71 9.43
C GLU A 18 19.37 5.19 9.73
N THR A 19 19.18 6.51 9.77
CA THR A 19 17.85 7.12 9.87
C THR A 19 16.95 6.71 8.70
N LEU A 20 17.46 6.73 7.45
CA LEU A 20 16.68 6.26 6.30
C LEU A 20 16.28 4.79 6.43
N HIS A 21 17.20 3.91 6.84
CA HIS A 21 16.88 2.49 7.05
C HIS A 21 15.83 2.28 8.14
N ALA A 22 15.90 3.02 9.26
CA ALA A 22 14.89 2.96 10.30
C ALA A 22 13.49 3.38 9.80
N LEU A 23 13.40 4.40 8.93
CA LEU A 23 12.16 4.81 8.28
C LEU A 23 11.62 3.73 7.32
N ILE A 24 12.51 3.11 6.53
CA ILE A 24 12.18 1.99 5.63
C ILE A 24 11.63 0.81 6.42
N ASP A 25 12.32 0.41 7.49
CA ASP A 25 11.91 -0.72 8.33
C ASP A 25 10.56 -0.48 9.01
N ALA A 26 10.31 0.74 9.47
CA ALA A 26 9.02 1.11 10.06
C ALA A 26 7.85 0.93 9.09
N VAL A 27 8.06 1.24 7.81
CA VAL A 27 7.06 1.05 6.74
C VAL A 27 6.97 -0.43 6.33
N ALA A 28 8.10 -1.05 6.00
CA ALA A 28 8.16 -2.40 5.43
C ALA A 28 7.70 -3.49 6.41
N SER A 29 7.87 -3.28 7.72
CA SER A 29 7.39 -4.20 8.76
C SER A 29 5.87 -4.11 9.01
N THR A 30 5.16 -3.17 8.39
CA THR A 30 3.72 -3.03 8.56
C THR A 30 2.98 -4.01 7.66
N ALA A 31 2.25 -4.94 8.26
CA ALA A 31 1.47 -5.94 7.51
C ALA A 31 0.46 -5.28 6.56
N GLY A 32 0.38 -5.75 5.32
CA GLY A 32 -0.53 -5.22 4.30
C GLY A 32 -0.03 -3.96 3.60
N VAL A 33 1.24 -3.58 3.79
CA VAL A 33 1.92 -2.47 3.09
C VAL A 33 3.05 -3.02 2.24
N ALA A 34 3.21 -2.45 1.05
CA ALA A 34 4.34 -2.69 0.17
C ALA A 34 5.13 -1.40 -0.02
N LEU A 35 6.41 -1.39 0.36
CA LEU A 35 7.34 -0.32 -0.01
C LEU A 35 7.64 -0.46 -1.50
N LEU A 36 7.44 0.61 -2.27
CA LEU A 36 7.61 0.62 -3.72
C LEU A 36 8.90 1.29 -4.15
N ASP A 37 9.29 2.38 -3.48
CA ASP A 37 10.47 3.16 -3.81
C ASP A 37 10.95 3.96 -2.60
N HIS A 38 12.23 4.32 -2.59
CA HIS A 38 12.81 5.27 -1.66
C HIS A 38 13.96 6.03 -2.31
N SER A 39 14.09 7.29 -1.96
CA SER A 39 15.20 8.12 -2.41
C SER A 39 15.75 8.99 -1.28
N MET A 40 17.00 9.37 -1.41
CA MET A 40 17.68 10.26 -0.47
C MET A 40 18.56 11.23 -1.26
N ASP A 41 18.46 12.51 -0.94
CA ASP A 41 19.21 13.59 -1.58
C ASP A 41 19.96 14.43 -0.52
N ALA A 42 21.28 14.44 -0.59
CA ALA A 42 22.15 15.10 0.37
C ALA A 42 22.18 16.63 0.20
N ASP A 43 21.97 17.16 -1.02
CA ASP A 43 21.97 18.60 -1.30
C ASP A 43 20.67 19.23 -0.81
N HIS A 44 19.53 18.58 -1.09
CA HIS A 44 18.24 18.99 -0.56
C HIS A 44 18.08 18.62 0.91
N HIS A 45 18.91 17.74 1.43
CA HIS A 45 18.86 17.15 2.77
C HIS A 45 17.44 16.59 3.06
N ARG A 46 17.02 15.69 2.20
CA ARG A 46 15.64 15.18 2.15
C ARG A 46 15.62 13.73 1.70
N SER A 47 14.72 12.95 2.25
CA SER A 47 14.37 11.62 1.76
C SER A 47 12.88 11.51 1.48
N VAL A 48 12.52 10.60 0.58
CA VAL A 48 11.16 10.32 0.16
C VAL A 48 10.97 8.82 0.18
N LEU A 49 9.91 8.35 0.80
CA LEU A 49 9.45 6.97 0.71
C LEU A 49 8.15 6.94 -0.09
N THR A 50 8.00 5.92 -0.94
CA THR A 50 6.76 5.64 -1.66
C THR A 50 6.29 4.24 -1.31
N PHE A 51 5.09 4.11 -0.76
CA PHE A 51 4.51 2.83 -0.39
C PHE A 51 3.02 2.79 -0.63
N CYS A 52 2.47 1.60 -0.77
CA CYS A 52 1.04 1.40 -0.95
C CYS A 52 0.50 0.30 -0.03
N GLY A 53 -0.78 0.35 0.23
CA GLY A 53 -1.44 -0.64 1.09
C GLY A 53 -2.95 -0.45 1.17
N SER A 54 -3.59 -1.30 1.99
CA SER A 54 -4.99 -1.11 2.36
C SER A 54 -5.17 0.16 3.21
N PRO A 55 -6.38 0.74 3.26
CA PRO A 55 -6.64 2.00 3.98
C PRO A 55 -6.13 2.01 5.44
N ASP A 56 -6.38 0.95 6.19
CA ASP A 56 -5.97 0.90 7.61
C ASP A 56 -4.46 0.66 7.75
N ALA A 57 -3.89 -0.22 6.95
CA ALA A 57 -2.46 -0.52 6.97
C ALA A 57 -1.61 0.70 6.56
N ILE A 58 -2.06 1.48 5.58
CA ILE A 58 -1.32 2.65 5.09
C ILE A 58 -1.23 3.75 6.16
N VAL A 59 -2.30 3.97 6.94
CA VAL A 59 -2.30 4.95 8.05
C VAL A 59 -1.36 4.50 9.16
N GLU A 60 -1.35 3.21 9.50
CA GLU A 60 -0.42 2.66 10.50
C GLU A 60 1.04 2.80 10.05
N ALA A 61 1.36 2.46 8.80
CA ALA A 61 2.71 2.60 8.27
C ALA A 61 3.18 4.07 8.26
N ALA A 62 2.31 4.98 7.80
CA ALA A 62 2.60 6.41 7.80
C ALA A 62 2.83 6.93 9.23
N PHE A 63 2.01 6.51 10.19
CA PHE A 63 2.17 6.90 11.59
C PHE A 63 3.49 6.40 12.18
N ARG A 64 3.87 5.13 11.93
CA ARG A 64 5.16 4.58 12.37
C ARG A 64 6.34 5.36 11.81
N ALA A 65 6.30 5.68 10.51
CA ALA A 65 7.35 6.47 9.88
C ALA A 65 7.44 7.89 10.48
N VAL A 66 6.29 8.56 10.72
CA VAL A 66 6.26 9.88 11.38
C VAL A 66 6.85 9.81 12.79
N ARG A 67 6.54 8.76 13.56
CA ARG A 67 7.08 8.56 14.90
C ARG A 67 8.61 8.41 14.86
N ILE A 68 9.14 7.52 14.01
CA ILE A 68 10.59 7.34 13.85
C ILE A 68 11.26 8.64 13.42
N ALA A 69 10.68 9.38 12.47
CA ALA A 69 11.21 10.68 12.07
C ALA A 69 11.24 11.68 13.24
N THR A 70 10.24 11.66 14.11
CA THR A 70 10.16 12.53 15.29
C THR A 70 11.25 12.20 16.31
N GLU A 71 11.61 10.93 16.43
CA GLU A 71 12.63 10.43 17.37
C GLU A 71 14.05 10.67 16.86
N LEU A 72 14.29 10.53 15.53
CA LEU A 72 15.64 10.52 14.96
C LEU A 72 16.05 11.82 14.25
N ILE A 73 15.09 12.65 13.80
CA ILE A 73 15.40 13.87 13.04
C ILE A 73 15.19 15.10 13.92
N ASP A 74 16.28 15.88 14.12
CA ASP A 74 16.25 17.11 14.87
C ASP A 74 16.42 18.34 13.95
N LEU A 75 15.35 19.09 13.73
CA LEU A 75 15.36 20.27 12.87
C LEU A 75 16.21 21.44 13.39
N ARG A 76 16.58 21.45 14.67
CA ARG A 76 17.45 22.50 15.26
C ARG A 76 18.86 22.44 14.70
N THR A 77 19.29 21.26 14.25
CA THR A 77 20.63 21.05 13.67
C THR A 77 20.60 20.87 12.14
N HIS A 78 19.39 20.91 11.55
CA HIS A 78 19.22 20.62 10.13
C HIS A 78 19.55 21.81 9.23
N ILE A 79 20.46 21.61 8.26
CA ILE A 79 20.83 22.58 7.22
C ILE A 79 20.61 21.96 5.84
N GLY A 80 19.69 22.50 5.06
CA GLY A 80 19.36 22.07 3.69
C GLY A 80 18.66 23.17 2.91
N VAL A 81 18.74 23.15 1.58
CA VAL A 81 18.18 24.18 0.69
C VAL A 81 16.68 24.02 0.42
N HIS A 82 16.13 22.83 0.69
CA HIS A 82 14.69 22.57 0.45
C HIS A 82 13.82 23.23 1.53
N PRO A 83 12.74 23.96 1.14
CA PRO A 83 11.77 24.49 2.11
C PRO A 83 11.10 23.36 2.90
N ARG A 84 11.06 23.49 4.21
CA ARG A 84 10.50 22.50 5.14
C ARG A 84 9.85 23.15 6.34
N ILE A 85 8.94 22.42 6.95
CA ILE A 85 8.29 22.80 8.22
C ILE A 85 8.36 21.66 9.27
N GLY A 86 8.85 20.48 8.91
CA GLY A 86 8.86 19.32 9.82
C GLY A 86 9.94 18.31 9.55
N ALA A 87 10.26 17.50 10.57
CA ALA A 87 11.06 16.28 10.47
C ALA A 87 10.42 15.32 9.45
N THR A 88 9.12 15.07 9.57
CA THR A 88 8.25 14.65 8.46
C THR A 88 7.59 15.91 7.92
N ASP A 89 8.04 16.35 6.77
CA ASP A 89 7.62 17.62 6.20
C ASP A 89 6.22 17.54 5.57
N VAL A 90 5.94 16.45 4.83
CA VAL A 90 4.67 16.27 4.14
C VAL A 90 4.29 14.79 4.04
N VAL A 91 3.00 14.48 4.22
CA VAL A 91 2.43 13.12 4.05
C VAL A 91 1.18 13.19 3.17
N PRO A 92 1.29 12.95 1.86
CA PRO A 92 0.16 12.84 0.95
C PRO A 92 -0.39 11.42 0.89
N PHE A 93 -1.73 11.30 0.89
CA PHE A 93 -2.46 10.10 0.46
C PHE A 93 -2.95 10.28 -0.97
N VAL A 94 -2.75 9.26 -1.81
CA VAL A 94 -3.07 9.27 -3.24
C VAL A 94 -4.00 8.09 -3.54
N PRO A 95 -5.19 8.31 -4.14
CA PRO A 95 -6.09 7.22 -4.49
C PRO A 95 -5.53 6.44 -5.68
N ILE A 96 -5.44 5.09 -5.55
CA ILE A 96 -4.94 4.23 -6.62
C ILE A 96 -6.06 3.35 -7.18
N ARG A 97 -6.62 2.43 -6.38
CA ARG A 97 -7.61 1.48 -6.84
C ARG A 97 -8.73 1.34 -5.82
N GLY A 98 -9.99 1.39 -6.29
CA GLY A 98 -11.15 1.25 -5.41
C GLY A 98 -11.25 2.31 -4.31
N MET A 99 -10.53 3.44 -4.47
CA MET A 99 -10.47 4.56 -3.54
C MET A 99 -10.83 5.85 -4.24
N THR A 100 -11.57 6.69 -3.57
CA THR A 100 -11.88 8.05 -4.00
C THR A 100 -10.95 9.07 -3.32
N MET A 101 -10.87 10.28 -3.87
CA MET A 101 -10.18 11.39 -3.21
C MET A 101 -10.73 11.65 -1.81
N GLN A 102 -12.06 11.54 -1.64
CA GLN A 102 -12.70 11.73 -0.35
C GLN A 102 -12.33 10.66 0.67
N ASP A 103 -12.06 9.43 0.23
CA ASP A 103 -11.50 8.40 1.10
C ASP A 103 -10.11 8.80 1.60
N CYS A 104 -9.23 9.28 0.71
CA CYS A 104 -7.89 9.75 1.08
C CYS A 104 -7.94 10.96 2.03
N VAL A 105 -8.92 11.86 1.86
CA VAL A 105 -9.16 12.96 2.81
C VAL A 105 -9.49 12.42 4.21
N ARG A 106 -10.29 11.35 4.32
CA ARG A 106 -10.58 10.71 5.62
C ARG A 106 -9.33 10.12 6.25
N LEU A 107 -8.48 9.45 5.46
CA LEU A 107 -7.21 8.89 5.95
C LEU A 107 -6.25 9.99 6.42
N ALA A 108 -6.17 11.10 5.69
CA ALA A 108 -5.34 12.25 6.07
C ALA A 108 -5.79 12.84 7.42
N LYS A 109 -7.10 12.99 7.65
CA LYS A 109 -7.65 13.44 8.92
C LYS A 109 -7.39 12.44 10.05
N GLN A 110 -7.58 11.14 9.80
CA GLN A 110 -7.31 10.08 10.78
C GLN A 110 -5.85 10.07 11.22
N LEU A 111 -4.91 10.16 10.27
CA LEU A 111 -3.48 10.26 10.58
C LEU A 111 -3.18 11.56 11.33
N GLY A 112 -3.73 12.69 10.87
CA GLY A 112 -3.51 14.00 11.48
C GLY A 112 -3.95 14.07 12.94
N GLU A 113 -5.15 13.56 13.24
CA GLU A 113 -5.66 13.47 14.61
C GLU A 113 -4.74 12.61 15.50
N ARG A 114 -4.30 11.47 14.98
CA ARG A 114 -3.42 10.56 15.72
C ARG A 114 -2.03 11.18 15.98
N VAL A 115 -1.42 11.81 14.96
CA VAL A 115 -0.13 12.49 15.08
C VAL A 115 -0.21 13.65 16.08
N GLY A 116 -1.24 14.47 15.98
CA GLY A 116 -1.45 15.59 16.91
C GLY A 116 -1.63 15.13 18.36
N ARG A 117 -2.40 14.07 18.59
CA ARG A 117 -2.71 13.54 19.92
C ARG A 117 -1.54 12.76 20.54
N GLU A 118 -0.90 11.85 19.77
CA GLU A 118 0.07 10.89 20.32
C GLU A 118 1.51 11.42 20.28
N LEU A 119 1.85 12.25 19.27
CA LEU A 119 3.21 12.79 19.11
C LEU A 119 3.32 14.27 19.48
N GLY A 120 2.22 14.96 19.71
CA GLY A 120 2.22 16.39 20.05
C GLY A 120 2.76 17.30 18.95
N ILE A 121 2.67 16.89 17.70
CA ILE A 121 3.12 17.65 16.53
C ILE A 121 1.92 18.44 15.98
N PRO A 122 2.05 19.76 15.72
CA PRO A 122 1.01 20.52 15.04
C PRO A 122 0.87 20.06 13.59
N VAL A 123 -0.36 19.75 13.19
CA VAL A 123 -0.72 19.21 11.87
C VAL A 123 -1.50 20.23 11.08
N PHE A 124 -1.06 20.50 9.85
CA PHE A 124 -1.78 21.31 8.87
C PHE A 124 -2.28 20.42 7.74
N LEU A 125 -3.59 20.41 7.52
CA LEU A 125 -4.18 19.72 6.38
C LEU A 125 -4.01 20.55 5.11
N TYR A 126 -3.59 19.93 4.00
CA TYR A 126 -3.34 20.62 2.74
C TYR A 126 -3.98 19.91 1.54
N GLU A 127 -3.98 20.58 0.38
CA GLU A 127 -4.63 20.16 -0.88
C GLU A 127 -6.10 19.79 -0.64
N TYR A 128 -6.57 18.62 -1.10
CA TYR A 128 -7.96 18.20 -0.95
C TYR A 128 -8.41 17.95 0.49
N ALA A 129 -7.48 17.77 1.42
CA ALA A 129 -7.80 17.63 2.84
C ALA A 129 -7.92 18.94 3.58
N ALA A 130 -7.45 20.07 3.01
CA ALA A 130 -7.45 21.36 3.63
C ALA A 130 -8.87 21.78 4.05
N GLY A 131 -9.02 22.19 5.30
CA GLY A 131 -10.26 22.79 5.81
C GLY A 131 -10.39 24.29 5.47
N ARG A 132 -9.34 24.92 4.94
CA ARG A 132 -9.22 26.36 4.68
C ARG A 132 -8.58 26.60 3.33
N ALA A 133 -9.02 27.64 2.62
CA ALA A 133 -8.53 27.96 1.28
C ALA A 133 -7.04 28.34 1.24
N ASP A 134 -6.56 29.01 2.29
CA ASP A 134 -5.16 29.42 2.44
C ASP A 134 -4.21 28.27 2.78
N HIS A 135 -4.71 27.10 3.24
CA HIS A 135 -3.93 25.88 3.47
C HIS A 135 -3.90 24.95 2.25
N VAL A 136 -4.75 25.16 1.24
CA VAL A 136 -4.79 24.30 0.05
C VAL A 136 -3.42 24.23 -0.63
N PRO A 137 -2.71 25.32 -0.95
CA PRO A 137 -1.38 25.22 -1.52
C PRO A 137 -0.33 24.90 -0.45
N LEU A 138 0.37 23.77 -0.60
CA LEU A 138 1.47 23.41 0.32
C LEU A 138 2.52 24.52 0.47
N GLU A 139 2.75 25.32 -0.58
CA GLU A 139 3.66 26.46 -0.56
C GLU A 139 3.21 27.55 0.42
N ALA A 140 1.92 27.71 0.61
CA ALA A 140 1.40 28.66 1.59
C ALA A 140 1.68 28.18 3.02
N VAL A 141 1.52 26.89 3.29
CA VAL A 141 1.86 26.28 4.59
C VAL A 141 3.36 26.43 4.88
N ARG A 142 4.22 26.19 3.89
CA ARG A 142 5.69 26.29 4.00
C ARG A 142 6.27 27.70 3.95
N ARG A 143 5.46 28.71 3.70
CA ARG A 143 5.94 30.10 3.52
C ARG A 143 6.69 30.61 4.74
N GLY A 144 7.94 31.04 4.53
CA GLY A 144 8.82 31.53 5.59
C GLY A 144 9.45 30.42 6.45
N GLY A 145 9.27 29.13 6.08
CA GLY A 145 9.82 28.01 6.83
C GLY A 145 9.23 27.89 8.24
N LEU A 146 10.01 27.32 9.16
CA LEU A 146 9.62 27.14 10.57
C LEU A 146 9.33 28.48 11.26
N ASP A 147 10.21 29.46 11.12
CA ASP A 147 10.05 30.76 11.78
C ASP A 147 8.82 31.50 11.29
N GLY A 148 8.59 31.50 9.97
CA GLY A 148 7.40 32.10 9.38
C GLY A 148 6.10 31.38 9.78
N LEU A 149 6.13 30.06 9.94
CA LEU A 149 4.99 29.30 10.42
C LEU A 149 4.71 29.58 11.91
N ALA A 150 5.77 29.58 12.75
CA ALA A 150 5.65 29.91 14.16
C ALA A 150 5.03 31.32 14.35
N PHE A 151 5.53 32.30 13.62
CA PHE A 151 4.98 33.67 13.66
C PHE A 151 3.49 33.70 13.28
N ARG A 152 3.08 33.00 12.22
CA ARG A 152 1.67 32.96 11.83
C ARG A 152 0.81 32.26 12.88
N MET A 153 1.28 31.17 13.47
CA MET A 153 0.55 30.44 14.53
C MET A 153 0.30 31.32 15.77
N GLU A 154 1.21 32.25 16.06
CA GLU A 154 1.08 33.18 17.19
C GLU A 154 0.24 34.40 16.87
N SER A 155 0.35 34.92 15.63
CA SER A 155 -0.22 36.23 15.25
C SER A 155 -1.56 36.15 14.51
N ASP A 156 -1.92 35.02 13.94
CA ASP A 156 -3.12 34.86 13.10
C ASP A 156 -3.93 33.62 13.52
N PRO A 157 -5.15 33.80 14.07
CA PRO A 157 -6.05 32.69 14.41
C PRO A 157 -6.37 31.76 13.23
N GLY A 158 -6.15 32.22 12.00
CA GLY A 158 -6.25 31.44 10.79
C GLY A 158 -5.21 30.34 10.66
N TRP A 159 -4.12 30.42 11.40
CA TRP A 159 -3.01 29.48 11.38
C TRP A 159 -2.95 28.57 12.62
N ILE A 160 -4.07 28.42 13.34
CA ILE A 160 -4.21 27.35 14.32
C ILE A 160 -4.17 26.02 13.57
N PRO A 161 -3.33 25.06 14.01
CA PRO A 161 -3.24 23.75 13.35
C PRO A 161 -4.58 23.01 13.38
N ASP A 162 -4.84 22.18 12.38
CA ASP A 162 -6.05 21.35 12.32
C ASP A 162 -6.08 20.31 13.45
N PHE A 163 -4.90 19.82 13.86
CA PHE A 163 -4.73 18.91 15.00
C PHE A 163 -3.41 19.21 15.74
N GLY A 164 -3.36 18.77 17.00
CA GLY A 164 -2.19 18.96 17.85
C GLY A 164 -2.12 20.34 18.52
N PRO A 165 -1.01 20.62 19.22
CA PRO A 165 -0.85 21.85 19.99
C PRO A 165 -0.62 23.07 19.08
N PRO A 166 -1.07 24.29 19.48
CA PRO A 166 -0.86 25.51 18.68
C PRO A 166 0.56 26.09 18.86
N ARG A 167 1.56 25.24 18.79
CA ARG A 167 2.99 25.58 18.86
C ARG A 167 3.82 24.53 18.14
N LEU A 168 4.95 24.90 17.57
CA LEU A 168 5.86 23.96 16.94
C LEU A 168 6.39 22.93 17.94
N HIS A 169 6.53 21.69 17.48
CA HIS A 169 7.26 20.68 18.23
C HIS A 169 8.75 21.03 18.26
N GLN A 170 9.42 20.84 19.40
CA GLN A 170 10.77 21.37 19.66
C GLN A 170 11.83 20.88 18.67
N SER A 171 11.83 19.59 18.32
CA SER A 171 12.76 18.99 17.36
C SER A 171 12.12 18.67 16.00
N ALA A 172 10.85 18.25 15.99
CA ALA A 172 10.17 17.80 14.78
C ALA A 172 9.41 18.90 14.02
N GLY A 173 9.24 20.10 14.57
CA GLY A 173 8.54 21.22 13.92
C GLY A 173 7.04 21.02 13.79
N ALA A 174 6.51 21.06 12.57
CA ALA A 174 5.13 20.83 12.20
C ALA A 174 5.06 19.81 11.04
N ILE A 175 3.87 19.31 10.71
CA ILE A 175 3.67 18.38 9.60
C ILE A 175 2.50 18.82 8.73
N ALA A 176 2.66 18.72 7.39
CA ALA A 176 1.57 18.85 6.45
C ALA A 176 1.06 17.48 6.03
N ILE A 177 -0.25 17.20 6.26
CA ILE A 177 -0.87 15.93 5.87
C ILE A 177 -2.01 16.23 4.90
N GLY A 178 -2.08 15.49 3.77
CA GLY A 178 -3.09 15.81 2.77
C GLY A 178 -3.50 14.66 1.88
N ALA A 179 -4.39 14.98 0.95
CA ALA A 179 -4.82 14.08 -0.11
C ALA A 179 -4.68 14.80 -1.45
N ARG A 180 -4.13 14.13 -2.46
CA ARG A 180 -3.90 14.71 -3.79
C ARG A 180 -3.92 13.64 -4.89
N PRO A 181 -4.11 14.02 -6.15
CA PRO A 181 -3.83 13.14 -7.29
C PRO A 181 -2.35 12.72 -7.34
N PRO A 182 -2.00 11.69 -8.13
CA PRO A 182 -0.61 11.37 -8.42
C PRO A 182 0.14 12.60 -8.92
N LEU A 183 1.24 12.95 -8.26
CA LEU A 183 2.10 14.05 -8.65
C LEU A 183 3.29 13.48 -9.42
N ILE A 184 3.61 14.06 -10.59
CA ILE A 184 4.76 13.66 -11.38
C ILE A 184 5.83 14.72 -11.23
N ALA A 185 6.96 14.38 -10.62
CA ALA A 185 8.16 15.20 -10.61
C ALA A 185 8.92 14.96 -11.92
N TYR A 186 8.97 15.98 -12.76
CA TYR A 186 9.52 15.91 -14.10
C TYR A 186 10.43 17.10 -14.35
N ASN A 187 11.70 16.85 -14.63
CA ASN A 187 12.70 17.88 -14.76
C ASN A 187 13.27 17.92 -16.18
N VAL A 188 13.60 19.12 -16.65
CA VAL A 188 14.22 19.34 -17.96
C VAL A 188 15.57 20.03 -17.78
N ASN A 189 16.63 19.36 -18.23
CA ASN A 189 18.01 19.82 -18.16
C ASN A 189 18.32 20.70 -19.37
N LEU A 190 18.99 21.82 -19.13
CA LEU A 190 19.32 22.81 -20.15
C LEU A 190 20.84 22.93 -20.34
N CYS A 191 21.27 23.09 -21.59
CA CYS A 191 22.66 23.36 -21.95
C CYS A 191 23.01 24.84 -21.63
N SER A 192 23.02 25.16 -20.35
CA SER A 192 23.37 26.49 -19.81
C SER A 192 23.89 26.35 -18.39
N THR A 193 24.76 27.26 -17.95
CA THR A 193 25.22 27.40 -16.58
C THR A 193 24.52 28.54 -15.84
N GLU A 194 23.70 29.34 -16.55
CA GLU A 194 23.04 30.52 -16.00
C GLU A 194 21.71 30.14 -15.36
N VAL A 195 21.67 30.02 -14.06
CA VAL A 195 20.46 29.65 -13.29
C VAL A 195 19.28 30.62 -13.50
N ASP A 196 19.55 31.88 -13.78
CA ASP A 196 18.51 32.89 -14.01
C ASP A 196 17.73 32.64 -15.31
N GLN A 197 18.35 31.99 -16.31
CA GLN A 197 17.66 31.53 -17.51
C GLN A 197 16.66 30.41 -17.15
N ALA A 198 17.09 29.41 -16.38
CA ALA A 198 16.19 28.35 -15.91
C ALA A 198 15.05 28.93 -15.04
N ARG A 199 15.33 29.88 -14.16
CA ARG A 199 14.32 30.58 -13.36
C ARG A 199 13.32 31.36 -14.23
N SER A 200 13.81 31.99 -15.31
CA SER A 200 12.96 32.73 -16.25
C SER A 200 12.03 31.78 -17.03
N ILE A 201 12.56 30.63 -17.49
CA ILE A 201 11.75 29.60 -18.15
C ILE A 201 10.73 29.02 -17.17
N ALA A 202 11.14 28.66 -15.96
CA ALA A 202 10.24 28.14 -14.92
C ALA A 202 9.06 29.10 -14.65
N ARG A 203 9.32 30.43 -14.59
CA ARG A 203 8.27 31.45 -14.44
C ARG A 203 7.29 31.47 -15.61
N ALA A 204 7.76 31.25 -16.85
CA ALA A 204 6.91 31.22 -18.03
C ALA A 204 6.08 29.92 -18.17
N VAL A 205 6.48 28.84 -17.47
CA VAL A 205 5.85 27.52 -17.56
C VAL A 205 4.85 27.31 -16.41
N ARG A 206 5.11 27.82 -15.21
CA ARG A 206 4.29 27.52 -14.04
C ARG A 206 2.94 28.24 -14.05
N HIS A 207 1.94 27.58 -13.49
CA HIS A 207 0.56 28.06 -13.41
C HIS A 207 0.43 29.44 -12.74
N SER A 208 1.10 29.66 -11.62
CA SER A 208 1.01 30.89 -10.83
C SER A 208 1.43 32.17 -11.58
N ASN A 209 2.06 32.06 -12.75
CA ASN A 209 2.45 33.17 -13.62
C ASN A 209 1.70 33.17 -14.97
N GLY A 210 0.56 32.47 -15.06
CA GLY A 210 -0.21 32.36 -16.31
C GLY A 210 0.32 31.32 -17.28
N GLY A 211 1.19 30.41 -16.84
CA GLY A 211 1.67 29.27 -17.62
C GLY A 211 0.67 28.11 -17.65
N LEU A 212 1.19 26.88 -17.75
CA LEU A 212 0.36 25.68 -17.85
C LEU A 212 -0.40 25.38 -16.56
N PRO A 213 -1.69 25.02 -16.62
CA PRO A 213 -2.46 24.61 -15.45
C PRO A 213 -1.84 23.42 -14.76
N PHE A 214 -1.94 23.33 -13.44
CA PHE A 214 -1.42 22.24 -12.63
C PHE A 214 0.09 21.98 -12.78
N VAL A 215 0.87 23.00 -13.20
CA VAL A 215 2.32 22.93 -13.25
C VAL A 215 2.92 23.90 -12.23
N LYS A 216 3.73 23.33 -11.32
CA LYS A 216 4.66 24.09 -10.47
C LYS A 216 6.04 23.97 -11.07
N ALA A 217 6.82 25.04 -11.11
CA ALA A 217 8.16 25.00 -11.68
C ALA A 217 9.11 25.99 -10.98
N ILE A 218 10.36 25.54 -10.82
CA ILE A 218 11.50 26.32 -10.33
C ILE A 218 12.71 26.10 -11.22
N GLY A 219 13.61 27.10 -11.30
CA GLY A 219 14.92 26.95 -11.92
C GLY A 219 15.96 26.67 -10.87
N VAL A 220 16.75 25.61 -11.06
CA VAL A 220 17.80 25.16 -10.16
C VAL A 220 19.12 25.00 -10.89
N GLU A 221 20.22 25.10 -10.16
CA GLU A 221 21.56 24.80 -10.64
C GLU A 221 21.92 23.37 -10.29
N LEU A 222 22.49 22.64 -11.24
CA LEU A 222 23.07 21.32 -11.05
C LEU A 222 24.61 21.46 -11.08
N SER A 223 25.19 21.94 -9.99
CA SER A 223 26.61 22.29 -9.91
C SER A 223 27.51 21.08 -10.21
N SER A 224 27.11 19.89 -9.80
CA SER A 224 27.84 18.62 -10.08
C SER A 224 27.89 18.25 -11.57
N ARG A 225 26.98 18.79 -12.39
CA ARG A 225 26.85 18.50 -13.82
C ARG A 225 27.19 19.70 -14.70
N GLY A 226 27.48 20.87 -14.11
CA GLY A 226 27.80 22.10 -14.84
C GLY A 226 26.64 22.57 -15.74
N MET A 227 25.39 22.38 -15.32
CA MET A 227 24.21 22.74 -16.09
C MET A 227 23.10 23.27 -15.17
N VAL A 228 22.05 23.80 -15.77
CA VAL A 228 20.85 24.25 -15.05
C VAL A 228 19.63 23.40 -15.44
N GLN A 229 18.64 23.37 -14.56
CA GLN A 229 17.45 22.55 -14.73
C GLN A 229 16.18 23.33 -14.46
N VAL A 230 15.15 23.08 -15.24
CA VAL A 230 13.77 23.48 -14.91
C VAL A 230 13.12 22.28 -14.21
N ALA A 231 13.07 22.33 -12.89
CA ALA A 231 12.40 21.31 -12.09
C ALA A 231 10.90 21.63 -12.05
N THR A 232 10.08 20.63 -12.44
CA THR A 232 8.62 20.79 -12.49
C THR A 232 7.92 19.70 -11.69
N ASN A 233 6.79 20.06 -11.09
CA ASN A 233 5.82 19.14 -10.52
C ASN A 233 4.49 19.28 -11.27
N LEU A 234 4.07 18.20 -11.93
CA LEU A 234 2.75 18.10 -12.55
C LEU A 234 1.79 17.57 -11.50
N THR A 235 0.93 18.45 -10.96
CA THR A 235 0.01 18.12 -9.87
C THR A 235 -1.29 17.48 -10.37
N ASP A 236 -1.56 17.59 -11.68
CA ASP A 236 -2.59 16.83 -12.40
C ASP A 236 -2.12 16.59 -13.84
N TYR A 237 -1.56 15.41 -14.09
CA TYR A 237 -1.05 15.02 -15.41
C TYR A 237 -2.15 14.71 -16.43
N LEU A 238 -3.40 14.53 -15.97
CA LEU A 238 -4.54 14.34 -16.87
C LEU A 238 -4.93 15.65 -17.55
N VAL A 239 -4.74 16.79 -16.85
CA VAL A 239 -4.96 18.14 -17.40
C VAL A 239 -3.72 18.63 -18.14
N THR A 240 -2.54 18.48 -17.57
CA THR A 240 -1.28 18.84 -18.22
C THR A 240 -0.35 17.63 -18.35
N PRO A 241 -0.38 16.93 -19.50
CA PRO A 241 0.48 15.78 -19.77
C PRO A 241 1.97 16.12 -19.75
N ILE A 242 2.82 15.13 -19.46
CA ILE A 242 4.29 15.26 -19.44
C ILE A 242 4.80 15.87 -20.75
N LEU A 243 4.32 15.39 -21.90
CA LEU A 243 4.74 15.89 -23.21
C LEU A 243 4.41 17.37 -23.40
N THR A 244 3.25 17.83 -22.94
CA THR A 244 2.85 19.24 -23.00
C THR A 244 3.78 20.13 -22.17
N ALA A 245 4.12 19.67 -20.96
CA ALA A 245 5.09 20.38 -20.10
C ALA A 245 6.47 20.43 -20.73
N PHE A 246 6.97 19.31 -21.27
CA PHE A 246 8.23 19.24 -21.99
C PHE A 246 8.29 20.19 -23.18
N GLN A 247 7.27 20.16 -24.05
CA GLN A 247 7.19 21.01 -25.24
C GLN A 247 7.17 22.51 -24.85
N LYS A 248 6.47 22.86 -23.76
CA LYS A 248 6.44 24.25 -23.28
C LYS A 248 7.81 24.70 -22.78
N VAL A 249 8.50 23.88 -21.97
CA VAL A 249 9.88 24.17 -21.51
C VAL A 249 10.82 24.30 -22.71
N LYS A 250 10.78 23.35 -23.65
CA LYS A 250 11.60 23.36 -24.87
C LYS A 250 11.38 24.62 -25.69
N ALA A 251 10.13 25.02 -25.91
CA ALA A 251 9.79 26.22 -26.66
C ALA A 251 10.32 27.49 -25.98
N GLU A 252 10.21 27.59 -24.64
CA GLU A 252 10.74 28.73 -23.89
C GLU A 252 12.28 28.76 -23.86
N ALA A 253 12.95 27.60 -23.85
CA ALA A 253 14.40 27.48 -23.98
C ALA A 253 14.86 27.90 -25.37
N THR A 254 14.22 27.42 -26.43
CA THR A 254 14.53 27.79 -27.84
C THR A 254 14.42 29.29 -28.09
N LYS A 255 13.39 29.97 -27.53
CA LYS A 255 13.26 31.43 -27.62
C LYS A 255 14.46 32.19 -27.04
N ARG A 256 15.23 31.55 -26.19
CA ARG A 256 16.42 32.11 -25.51
C ARG A 256 17.74 31.57 -26.08
N GLY A 257 17.67 30.81 -27.18
CA GLY A 257 18.84 30.17 -27.79
C GLY A 257 19.46 29.06 -26.96
N ILE A 258 18.69 28.43 -26.03
CA ILE A 258 19.18 27.38 -25.16
C ILE A 258 18.68 26.02 -25.66
N GLU A 259 19.58 25.07 -25.77
CA GLU A 259 19.24 23.69 -26.08
C GLU A 259 18.84 22.88 -24.83
N VAL A 260 17.95 21.93 -25.03
CA VAL A 260 17.58 20.97 -24.00
C VAL A 260 18.59 19.82 -24.04
N ALA A 261 19.29 19.59 -22.95
CA ALA A 261 20.25 18.49 -22.79
C ALA A 261 19.55 17.13 -22.58
N GLY A 262 18.37 17.13 -21.98
CA GLY A 262 17.60 15.93 -21.66
C GLY A 262 16.53 16.22 -20.62
N SER A 263 15.84 15.17 -20.21
CA SER A 263 14.84 15.27 -19.13
C SER A 263 14.89 14.02 -18.25
N GLU A 264 14.34 14.14 -17.05
CA GLU A 264 14.32 13.04 -16.08
C GLU A 264 13.01 13.02 -15.28
N LEU A 265 12.59 11.83 -14.93
CA LEU A 265 11.52 11.56 -13.97
C LEU A 265 12.14 11.29 -12.61
N VAL A 266 11.55 11.84 -11.56
CA VAL A 266 11.98 11.61 -10.18
C VAL A 266 10.91 10.80 -9.45
N GLY A 267 11.30 9.63 -8.94
CA GLY A 267 10.38 8.69 -8.31
C GLY A 267 9.47 7.95 -9.29
N LEU A 268 8.35 7.45 -8.78
CA LEU A 268 7.42 6.65 -9.56
C LEU A 268 6.45 7.53 -10.35
N VAL A 269 6.04 7.03 -11.52
CA VAL A 269 5.11 7.70 -12.43
C VAL A 269 4.01 6.74 -12.87
N PRO A 270 2.74 7.19 -12.96
CA PRO A 270 1.69 6.36 -13.51
C PRO A 270 1.98 5.94 -14.96
N GLN A 271 1.86 4.64 -15.27
CA GLN A 271 2.04 4.10 -16.63
C GLN A 271 1.21 4.87 -17.65
N ALA A 272 -0.01 5.25 -17.30
CA ALA A 272 -0.90 6.02 -18.16
C ALA A 272 -0.27 7.34 -18.64
N ALA A 273 0.51 8.03 -17.81
CA ALA A 273 1.17 9.29 -18.16
C ALA A 273 2.25 9.08 -19.23
N LEU A 274 3.03 7.99 -19.14
CA LEU A 274 4.04 7.63 -20.14
C LEU A 274 3.39 7.15 -21.44
N SER A 275 2.37 6.30 -21.33
CA SER A 275 1.64 5.81 -22.49
C SER A 275 0.98 6.94 -23.28
N GLN A 276 0.39 7.92 -22.58
CA GLN A 276 -0.20 9.11 -23.19
C GLN A 276 0.87 9.95 -23.91
N ALA A 277 2.04 10.14 -23.30
CA ALA A 277 3.13 10.88 -23.93
C ALA A 277 3.66 10.16 -25.19
N ALA A 278 3.82 8.83 -25.13
CA ALA A 278 4.22 8.00 -26.26
C ALA A 278 3.18 8.05 -27.39
N ALA A 279 1.90 7.86 -27.08
CA ALA A 279 0.82 7.90 -28.06
C ALA A 279 0.75 9.26 -28.78
N ALA A 280 0.86 10.36 -28.04
CA ALA A 280 0.87 11.70 -28.63
C ALA A 280 2.13 11.97 -29.48
N SER A 281 3.31 11.53 -29.03
CA SER A 281 4.56 11.69 -29.79
C SER A 281 4.58 10.89 -31.09
N LEU A 282 3.98 9.68 -31.08
CA LEU A 282 3.87 8.78 -32.23
C LEU A 282 2.64 9.08 -33.11
N GLN A 283 1.80 10.03 -32.73
CA GLN A 283 0.53 10.38 -33.41
C GLN A 283 -0.39 9.16 -33.58
N LEU A 284 -0.51 8.31 -32.56
CA LEU A 284 -1.38 7.12 -32.60
C LEU A 284 -2.86 7.55 -32.59
N GLU A 285 -3.59 7.23 -33.63
CA GLU A 285 -4.98 7.68 -33.84
C GLU A 285 -5.99 6.98 -32.90
N ARG A 286 -5.71 5.74 -32.49
CA ARG A 286 -6.64 4.90 -31.71
C ARG A 286 -5.90 4.10 -30.65
N PHE A 287 -5.12 4.78 -29.82
CA PHE A 287 -4.46 4.12 -28.71
C PHE A 287 -5.43 4.01 -27.50
N ASP A 288 -5.54 2.80 -26.97
CA ASP A 288 -6.22 2.50 -25.72
C ASP A 288 -5.27 1.79 -24.75
N SER A 289 -5.41 2.07 -23.47
CA SER A 289 -4.53 1.49 -22.42
C SER A 289 -4.61 -0.03 -22.35
N SER A 290 -5.71 -0.63 -22.81
CA SER A 290 -5.86 -2.09 -22.92
C SER A 290 -4.94 -2.73 -23.96
N GLN A 291 -4.29 -1.94 -24.82
CA GLN A 291 -3.28 -2.41 -25.78
C GLN A 291 -1.90 -2.57 -25.13
N VAL A 292 -1.73 -2.11 -23.90
CA VAL A 292 -0.48 -2.31 -23.13
C VAL A 292 -0.47 -3.73 -22.59
N LEU A 293 0.52 -4.52 -22.97
CA LEU A 293 0.61 -5.95 -22.66
C LEU A 293 0.60 -6.22 -21.15
N GLU A 294 1.40 -5.47 -20.39
CA GLU A 294 1.51 -5.60 -18.94
C GLU A 294 0.18 -5.30 -18.24
N THR A 295 -0.57 -4.30 -18.70
CA THR A 295 -1.91 -3.99 -18.20
C THR A 295 -2.83 -5.19 -18.38
N ARG A 296 -2.84 -5.80 -19.57
CA ARG A 296 -3.67 -6.99 -19.86
C ARG A 296 -3.26 -8.22 -19.04
N ILE A 297 -1.95 -8.42 -18.84
CA ILE A 297 -1.45 -9.51 -18.00
C ILE A 297 -1.93 -9.33 -16.54
N VAL A 298 -1.76 -8.12 -15.99
CA VAL A 298 -2.19 -7.82 -14.61
C VAL A 298 -3.71 -7.97 -14.47
N GLU A 299 -4.49 -7.45 -15.42
CA GLU A 299 -5.95 -7.61 -15.43
C GLU A 299 -6.36 -9.09 -15.49
N ALA A 300 -5.71 -9.87 -16.37
CA ALA A 300 -5.98 -11.30 -16.49
C ALA A 300 -5.60 -12.10 -15.23
N MET A 301 -4.51 -11.73 -14.55
CA MET A 301 -4.11 -12.34 -13.29
C MET A 301 -5.04 -11.97 -12.13
N LEU A 302 -5.52 -10.72 -12.11
CA LEU A 302 -6.46 -10.24 -11.09
C LEU A 302 -7.87 -10.78 -11.31
N SER A 303 -8.29 -10.96 -12.57
CA SER A 303 -9.59 -11.56 -12.90
C SER A 303 -9.63 -13.07 -12.67
N LYS A 304 -8.46 -13.75 -12.65
CA LYS A 304 -8.33 -15.17 -12.26
C LYS A 304 -8.35 -15.39 -10.75
N LYS A 305 -8.42 -14.38 -9.90
CA LYS A 305 -8.91 -14.59 -8.55
C LYS A 305 -10.33 -15.09 -8.68
N GLU A 306 -10.50 -16.41 -8.51
CA GLU A 306 -11.83 -16.99 -8.32
C GLU A 306 -12.56 -16.13 -7.32
N PRO A 307 -13.80 -15.69 -7.61
CA PRO A 307 -14.59 -14.95 -6.64
C PRO A 307 -14.55 -15.77 -5.35
N ALA A 308 -14.29 -15.11 -4.22
CA ALA A 308 -14.34 -15.79 -2.93
C ALA A 308 -15.70 -16.50 -2.90
N LEU A 309 -15.67 -17.84 -2.93
CA LEU A 309 -16.87 -18.65 -2.92
C LEU A 309 -17.74 -18.19 -1.76
N THR A 310 -18.90 -17.67 -2.05
CA THR A 310 -19.86 -17.41 -0.98
C THR A 310 -20.24 -18.73 -0.32
N LEU A 311 -20.73 -18.70 0.89
CA LEU A 311 -21.22 -19.90 1.56
C LEU A 311 -22.28 -20.62 0.69
N SER A 312 -23.14 -19.86 0.00
CA SER A 312 -24.14 -20.39 -0.92
C SER A 312 -23.50 -21.08 -2.12
N ASP A 313 -22.45 -20.50 -2.70
CA ASP A 313 -21.71 -21.10 -3.82
C ASP A 313 -21.00 -22.40 -3.41
N PHE A 314 -20.41 -22.42 -2.21
CA PHE A 314 -19.78 -23.64 -1.66
C PHE A 314 -20.79 -24.75 -1.43
N LEU A 315 -21.95 -24.44 -0.84
CA LEU A 315 -23.03 -25.42 -0.65
C LEU A 315 -23.55 -25.96 -1.99
N ALA A 316 -23.76 -25.08 -2.98
CA ALA A 316 -24.17 -25.48 -4.31
C ALA A 316 -23.11 -26.37 -5.00
N ALA A 317 -21.83 -26.03 -4.85
CA ALA A 317 -20.72 -26.81 -5.42
C ALA A 317 -20.58 -28.20 -4.78
N VAL A 318 -20.79 -28.33 -3.46
CA VAL A 318 -20.79 -29.61 -2.76
C VAL A 318 -21.99 -30.48 -3.17
N ALA A 319 -23.13 -29.86 -3.48
CA ALA A 319 -24.35 -30.56 -3.92
C ALA A 319 -24.33 -30.96 -5.41
N ASP A 320 -23.39 -30.44 -6.19
CA ASP A 320 -23.27 -30.72 -7.62
C ASP A 320 -22.78 -32.16 -7.88
N ALA A 321 -23.12 -32.69 -9.03
CA ALA A 321 -22.67 -34.01 -9.50
C ALA A 321 -21.18 -34.04 -9.98
N LYS A 322 -20.35 -33.17 -9.36
CA LYS A 322 -18.91 -33.07 -9.61
C LYS A 322 -18.12 -33.73 -8.49
N PRO A 323 -16.93 -34.27 -8.77
CA PRO A 323 -16.15 -34.98 -7.77
C PRO A 323 -15.52 -34.08 -6.69
N THR A 324 -15.48 -32.76 -6.91
CA THR A 324 -14.94 -31.76 -5.99
C THR A 324 -15.71 -30.43 -6.10
N PRO A 325 -15.89 -29.68 -4.95
CA PRO A 325 -15.46 -30.01 -3.60
C PRO A 325 -16.21 -31.21 -3.01
N ALA A 326 -15.54 -32.02 -2.17
CA ALA A 326 -16.08 -33.26 -1.60
C ALA A 326 -15.84 -33.34 -0.09
N GLY A 327 -15.83 -34.58 0.46
CA GLY A 327 -15.76 -34.83 1.90
C GLY A 327 -14.56 -34.19 2.59
N GLY A 328 -13.37 -34.20 1.97
CA GLY A 328 -12.17 -33.56 2.53
C GLY A 328 -12.29 -32.05 2.61
N SER A 329 -12.76 -31.40 1.53
CA SER A 329 -13.02 -29.95 1.50
C SER A 329 -14.07 -29.54 2.55
N VAL A 330 -15.13 -30.35 2.73
CA VAL A 330 -16.16 -30.13 3.77
C VAL A 330 -15.56 -30.27 5.17
N ALA A 331 -14.73 -31.31 5.41
CA ALA A 331 -14.06 -31.52 6.68
C ALA A 331 -13.16 -30.32 7.06
N ALA A 332 -12.37 -29.83 6.13
CA ALA A 332 -11.51 -28.66 6.32
C ALA A 332 -12.34 -27.41 6.68
N PHE A 333 -13.43 -27.15 5.96
CA PHE A 333 -14.31 -26.02 6.22
C PHE A 333 -14.98 -26.09 7.60
N VAL A 334 -15.47 -27.27 7.99
CA VAL A 334 -16.09 -27.49 9.30
C VAL A 334 -15.06 -27.33 10.43
N GLY A 335 -13.82 -27.80 10.22
CA GLY A 335 -12.72 -27.57 11.15
C GLY A 335 -12.38 -26.08 11.33
N ALA A 336 -12.38 -25.31 10.24
CA ALA A 336 -12.17 -23.86 10.28
C ALA A 336 -13.29 -23.12 11.05
N LEU A 337 -14.54 -23.55 10.87
CA LEU A 337 -15.69 -23.03 11.64
C LEU A 337 -15.54 -23.33 13.14
N ALA A 338 -15.10 -24.54 13.49
CA ALA A 338 -14.84 -24.92 14.89
C ALA A 338 -13.79 -24.03 15.54
N ALA A 339 -12.67 -23.78 14.85
CA ALA A 339 -11.63 -22.89 15.32
C ALA A 339 -12.14 -21.46 15.49
N SER A 340 -12.98 -20.97 14.58
CA SER A 340 -13.60 -19.63 14.67
C SER A 340 -14.53 -19.49 15.88
N LEU A 341 -15.31 -20.51 16.23
CA LEU A 341 -16.08 -20.54 17.47
C LEU A 341 -15.15 -20.50 18.70
N GLY A 342 -14.01 -21.18 18.64
CA GLY A 342 -12.97 -21.08 19.66
C GLY A 342 -12.40 -19.67 19.82
N VAL A 343 -12.13 -18.97 18.72
CA VAL A 343 -11.70 -17.55 18.74
C VAL A 343 -12.74 -16.67 19.45
N MET A 344 -14.01 -16.83 19.10
CA MET A 344 -15.10 -16.10 19.74
C MET A 344 -15.13 -16.39 21.25
N GLY A 345 -15.09 -17.66 21.64
CA GLY A 345 -15.09 -18.06 23.04
C GLY A 345 -13.89 -17.55 23.83
N ALA A 346 -12.68 -17.61 23.26
CA ALA A 346 -11.45 -17.09 23.86
C ALA A 346 -11.51 -15.57 24.08
N ARG A 347 -12.03 -14.81 23.10
CA ARG A 347 -12.21 -13.35 23.20
C ARG A 347 -13.21 -12.98 24.30
N LEU A 348 -14.38 -13.65 24.35
CA LEU A 348 -15.41 -13.40 25.36
C LEU A 348 -14.98 -13.88 26.76
N GLY A 349 -14.12 -14.88 26.84
CA GLY A 349 -13.53 -15.41 28.05
C GLY A 349 -12.29 -14.66 28.56
N GLY A 350 -11.76 -13.68 27.81
CA GLY A 350 -10.57 -12.92 28.17
C GLY A 350 -9.25 -13.72 28.07
N GLN A 351 -9.23 -14.82 27.30
CA GLN A 351 -8.06 -15.70 27.12
C GLN A 351 -7.30 -15.33 25.84
N SER A 352 -6.68 -14.14 25.82
CA SER A 352 -6.02 -13.55 24.66
C SER A 352 -4.85 -14.37 24.10
N ASP A 353 -4.19 -15.15 24.93
CA ASP A 353 -3.08 -16.05 24.57
C ASP A 353 -3.50 -17.15 23.58
N ARG A 354 -4.75 -17.58 23.62
CA ARG A 354 -5.30 -18.62 22.74
C ARG A 354 -5.91 -18.11 21.44
N VAL A 355 -6.25 -16.83 21.39
CA VAL A 355 -6.89 -16.21 20.23
C VAL A 355 -6.00 -16.34 18.99
N GLN A 356 -4.71 -16.04 19.13
CA GLN A 356 -3.79 -16.06 17.99
C GLN A 356 -3.65 -17.45 17.39
N ARG A 357 -3.47 -18.49 18.25
CA ARG A 357 -3.33 -19.87 17.77
C ARG A 357 -4.59 -20.38 17.09
N LEU A 358 -5.77 -20.08 17.63
CA LEU A 358 -7.04 -20.46 17.01
C LEU A 358 -7.30 -19.75 15.69
N LEU A 359 -6.86 -18.48 15.52
CA LEU A 359 -6.91 -17.78 14.24
C LEU A 359 -6.02 -18.47 13.19
N GLU A 360 -4.80 -18.83 13.57
CA GLU A 360 -3.87 -19.56 12.69
C GLU A 360 -4.45 -20.89 12.24
N LEU A 361 -5.01 -21.68 13.17
CA LEU A 361 -5.66 -22.94 12.86
C LEU A 361 -6.87 -22.79 11.94
N SER A 362 -7.69 -21.76 12.19
CA SER A 362 -8.83 -21.45 11.32
C SER A 362 -8.37 -21.13 9.89
N GLU A 363 -7.31 -20.33 9.74
CA GLU A 363 -6.77 -19.97 8.43
C GLU A 363 -6.11 -21.16 7.72
N GLN A 364 -5.35 -21.98 8.44
CA GLN A 364 -4.73 -23.19 7.89
C GLN A 364 -5.80 -24.16 7.38
N LEU A 365 -6.81 -24.47 8.20
CA LEU A 365 -7.92 -25.34 7.80
C LEU A 365 -8.71 -24.77 6.61
N TYR A 366 -8.93 -23.44 6.56
CA TYR A 366 -9.60 -22.81 5.44
C TYR A 366 -8.81 -22.93 4.13
N ARG A 367 -7.48 -22.82 4.17
CA ARG A 367 -6.62 -23.07 2.99
C ARG A 367 -6.71 -24.52 2.49
N LEU A 368 -6.87 -25.48 3.40
CA LEU A 368 -7.00 -26.89 3.05
C LEU A 368 -8.32 -27.22 2.32
N VAL A 369 -9.33 -26.36 2.38
CA VAL A 369 -10.57 -26.50 1.57
C VAL A 369 -10.25 -26.54 0.07
N GLN A 370 -9.39 -25.64 -0.38
CA GLN A 370 -8.98 -25.56 -1.78
C GLN A 370 -7.90 -26.60 -2.11
N ALA A 371 -6.95 -26.83 -1.19
CA ALA A 371 -5.88 -27.79 -1.36
C ALA A 371 -6.43 -29.23 -1.61
N ASP A 372 -7.48 -29.65 -0.90
CA ASP A 372 -8.15 -30.95 -1.12
C ASP A 372 -8.70 -31.07 -2.57
N THR A 373 -9.31 -30.01 -3.08
CA THR A 373 -9.78 -29.96 -4.48
C THR A 373 -8.64 -30.04 -5.50
N GLU A 374 -7.55 -29.32 -5.26
CA GLU A 374 -6.38 -29.29 -6.16
C GLU A 374 -5.67 -30.63 -6.21
N VAL A 375 -5.50 -31.28 -5.06
CA VAL A 375 -4.87 -32.58 -4.96
C VAL A 375 -5.68 -33.66 -5.71
N TYR A 376 -7.00 -33.65 -5.58
CA TYR A 376 -7.86 -34.54 -6.33
C TYR A 376 -7.73 -34.34 -7.84
N ARG A 377 -7.71 -33.07 -8.31
CA ARG A 377 -7.50 -32.74 -9.73
C ARG A 377 -6.15 -33.29 -10.21
N GLY A 378 -5.09 -33.05 -9.45
CA GLY A 378 -3.75 -33.57 -9.76
C GLY A 378 -3.71 -35.10 -9.87
N LEU A 379 -4.43 -35.83 -9.01
CA LEU A 379 -4.56 -37.29 -9.07
C LEU A 379 -5.29 -37.74 -10.34
N MET A 380 -6.40 -37.07 -10.68
CA MET A 380 -7.14 -37.37 -11.91
C MET A 380 -6.32 -37.11 -13.16
N ASP A 381 -5.51 -36.07 -13.17
CA ASP A 381 -4.64 -35.71 -14.30
C ASP A 381 -3.51 -36.78 -14.44
N ALA A 382 -2.94 -37.26 -13.34
CA ALA A 382 -1.98 -38.38 -13.36
C ALA A 382 -2.61 -39.67 -13.91
N TYR A 383 -3.87 -39.96 -13.56
CA TYR A 383 -4.59 -41.11 -14.11
C TYR A 383 -4.90 -41.01 -15.61
N LYS A 384 -5.12 -39.78 -16.12
CA LYS A 384 -5.36 -39.52 -17.56
C LYS A 384 -4.11 -39.63 -18.44
N MET A 385 -2.91 -39.68 -17.84
CA MET A 385 -1.69 -39.89 -18.62
C MET A 385 -1.76 -41.22 -19.43
N PRO A 386 -1.20 -41.25 -20.66
CA PRO A 386 -1.19 -42.44 -21.47
C PRO A 386 -0.60 -43.66 -20.68
N LYS A 387 -1.23 -44.81 -20.74
CA LYS A 387 -0.81 -46.03 -19.98
C LYS A 387 0.64 -46.43 -20.21
N GLN A 388 1.20 -46.10 -21.37
CA GLN A 388 2.57 -46.39 -21.79
C GLN A 388 3.58 -45.30 -21.48
N HIS A 389 3.13 -44.16 -20.87
CA HIS A 389 4.04 -43.05 -20.55
C HIS A 389 4.99 -43.48 -19.41
N PRO A 390 6.32 -43.30 -19.57
CA PRO A 390 7.31 -43.80 -18.61
C PRO A 390 7.15 -43.21 -17.21
N ASP A 391 6.76 -41.92 -17.09
CA ASP A 391 6.63 -41.22 -15.82
C ASP A 391 5.26 -41.42 -15.14
N ARG A 392 4.31 -42.08 -15.79
CA ARG A 392 2.95 -42.29 -15.27
C ARG A 392 2.90 -42.95 -13.88
N PRO A 393 3.64 -44.08 -13.62
CA PRO A 393 3.62 -44.69 -12.29
C PRO A 393 4.13 -43.77 -11.20
N HIS A 394 5.17 -43.00 -11.49
CA HIS A 394 5.75 -42.05 -10.56
C HIS A 394 4.81 -40.86 -10.29
N ALA A 395 4.18 -40.29 -11.32
CA ALA A 395 3.20 -39.22 -11.20
C ALA A 395 1.99 -39.67 -10.35
N ILE A 396 1.47 -40.89 -10.55
CA ILE A 396 0.37 -41.45 -9.75
C ILE A 396 0.80 -41.60 -8.29
N SER A 397 2.01 -42.13 -8.03
CA SER A 397 2.51 -42.33 -6.68
C SER A 397 2.61 -41.01 -5.90
N ILE A 398 3.18 -39.96 -6.51
CA ILE A 398 3.26 -38.62 -5.90
C ILE A 398 1.87 -38.03 -5.65
N ALA A 399 0.97 -38.18 -6.62
CA ALA A 399 -0.39 -37.63 -6.49
C ALA A 399 -1.18 -38.36 -5.39
N LEU A 400 -1.06 -39.68 -5.25
CA LEU A 400 -1.69 -40.45 -4.17
C LEU A 400 -1.12 -40.12 -2.79
N GLN A 401 0.20 -39.92 -2.70
CA GLN A 401 0.82 -39.44 -1.46
C GLN A 401 0.22 -38.12 -1.01
N ARG A 402 0.17 -37.10 -1.89
CA ARG A 402 -0.44 -35.80 -1.59
C ARG A 402 -1.93 -35.90 -1.25
N ALA A 403 -2.68 -36.76 -1.98
CA ALA A 403 -4.09 -37.01 -1.73
C ALA A 403 -4.35 -37.65 -0.36
N THR A 404 -3.35 -38.26 0.26
CA THR A 404 -3.39 -38.78 1.62
C THR A 404 -2.92 -37.76 2.66
N GLU A 405 -1.87 -36.99 2.36
CA GLU A 405 -1.27 -36.01 3.26
C GLU A 405 -2.27 -34.91 3.64
N VAL A 406 -2.99 -34.31 2.67
CA VAL A 406 -3.93 -33.22 2.92
C VAL A 406 -5.05 -33.61 3.90
N PRO A 407 -5.77 -34.72 3.73
CA PRO A 407 -6.77 -35.17 4.72
C PRO A 407 -6.18 -35.49 6.10
N LEU A 408 -4.94 -35.99 6.18
CA LEU A 408 -4.25 -36.20 7.45
C LEU A 408 -3.95 -34.89 8.16
N GLU A 409 -3.48 -33.87 7.43
CA GLU A 409 -3.26 -32.51 7.97
C GLU A 409 -4.57 -31.90 8.49
N ILE A 410 -5.68 -32.04 7.76
CA ILE A 410 -7.02 -31.65 8.23
C ILE A 410 -7.36 -32.33 9.56
N THR A 411 -7.05 -33.62 9.67
CA THR A 411 -7.28 -34.41 10.90
C THR A 411 -6.46 -33.87 12.06
N GLU A 412 -5.17 -33.66 11.88
CA GLU A 412 -4.24 -33.17 12.90
C GLU A 412 -4.64 -31.79 13.42
N LEU A 413 -4.86 -30.83 12.52
CA LEU A 413 -5.27 -29.47 12.88
C LEU A 413 -6.64 -29.45 13.57
N SER A 414 -7.60 -30.27 13.12
CA SER A 414 -8.91 -30.37 13.76
C SER A 414 -8.83 -31.01 15.17
N CYS A 415 -7.91 -31.96 15.39
CA CYS A 415 -7.65 -32.49 16.73
C CYS A 415 -7.06 -31.42 17.66
N GLU A 416 -6.14 -30.60 17.17
CA GLU A 416 -5.59 -29.49 17.94
C GLU A 416 -6.68 -28.48 18.31
N VAL A 417 -7.55 -28.11 17.36
CA VAL A 417 -8.73 -27.27 17.63
C VAL A 417 -9.61 -27.89 18.73
N ALA A 418 -9.90 -29.20 18.64
CA ALA A 418 -10.72 -29.89 19.64
C ALA A 418 -10.09 -29.85 21.04
N GLN A 419 -8.78 -30.03 21.16
CA GLN A 419 -8.05 -29.92 22.43
C GLN A 419 -8.14 -28.52 23.04
N LEU A 420 -7.92 -27.48 22.20
CA LEU A 420 -8.04 -26.10 22.65
C LEU A 420 -9.46 -25.75 23.09
N LEU A 421 -10.46 -26.16 22.33
CA LEU A 421 -11.88 -25.94 22.67
C LEU A 421 -12.29 -26.66 23.96
N HIS A 422 -11.82 -27.88 24.18
CA HIS A 422 -12.06 -28.62 25.42
C HIS A 422 -11.54 -27.85 26.64
N THR A 423 -10.30 -27.37 26.54
CA THR A 423 -9.69 -26.60 27.62
C THR A 423 -10.37 -25.22 27.83
N LEU A 424 -10.80 -24.57 26.73
CA LEU A 424 -11.53 -23.29 26.79
C LEU A 424 -12.88 -23.46 27.48
N ARG A 425 -13.61 -24.53 27.15
CA ARG A 425 -14.94 -24.82 27.69
C ARG A 425 -14.93 -24.99 29.19
N ASP A 426 -13.95 -25.70 29.74
CA ASP A 426 -13.88 -26.01 31.17
C ASP A 426 -13.69 -24.75 32.05
N GLY A 427 -13.16 -23.66 31.52
CA GLY A 427 -13.04 -22.36 32.17
C GLY A 427 -14.04 -21.29 31.70
N ALA A 428 -15.00 -21.65 30.85
CA ALA A 428 -15.87 -20.69 30.18
C ALA A 428 -17.05 -20.22 31.04
N LYS A 429 -17.47 -18.97 30.79
CA LYS A 429 -18.72 -18.45 31.35
C LYS A 429 -19.93 -19.25 30.82
N PRO A 430 -21.01 -19.42 31.62
CA PRO A 430 -22.21 -20.16 31.19
C PRO A 430 -22.79 -19.70 29.86
N SER A 431 -22.70 -18.40 29.56
CA SER A 431 -23.26 -17.79 28.33
C SER A 431 -22.59 -18.23 27.02
N ILE A 432 -21.35 -18.73 27.07
CA ILE A 432 -20.57 -19.15 25.88
C ILE A 432 -20.29 -20.65 25.86
N HIS A 433 -20.70 -21.38 26.91
CA HIS A 433 -20.43 -22.80 27.06
C HIS A 433 -21.09 -23.63 25.95
N SER A 434 -22.30 -23.29 25.49
CA SER A 434 -22.99 -23.93 24.41
C SER A 434 -22.23 -23.83 23.08
N ASP A 435 -21.73 -22.65 22.76
CA ASP A 435 -21.00 -22.38 21.49
C ASP A 435 -19.66 -23.13 21.45
N LEU A 436 -18.94 -23.16 22.59
CA LEU A 436 -17.72 -23.95 22.71
C LEU A 436 -17.99 -25.47 22.62
N THR A 437 -19.12 -25.93 23.13
CA THR A 437 -19.54 -27.34 23.01
C THR A 437 -19.87 -27.69 21.56
N VAL A 438 -20.59 -26.81 20.86
CA VAL A 438 -20.82 -26.96 19.41
C VAL A 438 -19.50 -26.98 18.65
N GLY A 439 -18.59 -26.02 18.92
CA GLY A 439 -17.27 -25.97 18.30
C GLY A 439 -16.47 -27.24 18.52
N LEU A 440 -16.43 -27.77 19.75
CA LEU A 440 -15.78 -29.03 20.07
C LEU A 440 -16.37 -30.23 19.29
N THR A 441 -17.71 -30.30 19.22
CA THR A 441 -18.41 -31.37 18.52
C THR A 441 -18.06 -31.38 17.03
N ILE A 442 -18.09 -30.21 16.37
CA ILE A 442 -17.79 -30.13 14.94
C ILE A 442 -16.28 -30.27 14.65
N ALA A 443 -15.38 -29.89 15.56
CA ALA A 443 -13.94 -30.15 15.45
C ALA A 443 -13.65 -31.67 15.44
N ILE A 444 -14.27 -32.42 16.35
CA ILE A 444 -14.16 -33.89 16.39
C ILE A 444 -14.73 -34.51 15.13
N ALA A 445 -15.86 -33.99 14.62
CA ALA A 445 -16.45 -34.47 13.38
C ALA A 445 -15.53 -34.20 12.18
N ALA A 446 -14.91 -33.03 12.10
CA ALA A 446 -13.95 -32.67 11.06
C ALA A 446 -12.72 -33.60 11.08
N ALA A 447 -12.15 -33.84 12.26
CA ALA A 447 -11.01 -34.77 12.40
C ALA A 447 -11.36 -36.20 11.92
N ARG A 448 -12.53 -36.71 12.31
CA ARG A 448 -13.01 -38.00 11.87
C ARG A 448 -13.24 -38.07 10.35
N ALA A 449 -13.83 -37.00 9.76
CA ALA A 449 -14.06 -36.93 8.34
C ALA A 449 -12.75 -36.89 7.54
N GLY A 450 -11.76 -36.12 7.99
CA GLY A 450 -10.41 -36.13 7.41
C GLY A 450 -9.77 -37.52 7.42
N LEU A 451 -9.86 -38.22 8.56
CA LEU A 451 -9.32 -39.57 8.66
C LEU A 451 -10.03 -40.58 7.73
N VAL A 452 -11.34 -40.49 7.56
CA VAL A 452 -12.10 -41.29 6.60
C VAL A 452 -11.62 -41.07 5.17
N THR A 453 -11.43 -39.79 4.79
CA THR A 453 -10.93 -39.42 3.44
C THR A 453 -9.50 -39.95 3.23
N ALA A 454 -8.60 -39.80 4.21
CA ALA A 454 -7.24 -40.31 4.13
C ALA A 454 -7.20 -41.84 3.92
N ARG A 455 -7.99 -42.59 4.68
CA ARG A 455 -8.11 -44.07 4.55
C ARG A 455 -8.64 -44.50 3.20
N THR A 456 -9.59 -43.77 2.63
CA THR A 456 -10.12 -44.04 1.30
C THR A 456 -9.02 -43.93 0.24
N ASN A 457 -8.18 -42.90 0.36
CA ASN A 457 -7.10 -42.64 -0.60
C ASN A 457 -5.91 -43.62 -0.46
N THR A 458 -5.73 -44.25 0.71
CA THR A 458 -4.70 -45.31 0.90
C THR A 458 -5.13 -46.69 0.40
N ASN A 459 -6.42 -46.93 0.18
CA ASN A 459 -6.96 -48.22 -0.26
C ASN A 459 -7.21 -48.27 -1.79
N VAL A 460 -6.78 -47.26 -2.54
CA VAL A 460 -6.82 -47.18 -4.00
C VAL A 460 -5.45 -47.48 -4.58
#